data_c8cc026a9a9a6a1e9980417b48984fe7
#
_entry.id   c8cc026a9a9a6a1e9980417b48984fe7
#
_cell.length_a   1.000
_cell.length_b   1.000
_cell.length_c   1.000
_cell.angle_alpha   90.00
_cell.angle_beta   90.00
_cell.angle_gamma   90.00
#
_symmetry.space_group_name_H-M   'P 1'
#
loop_
_entity.id
_entity.type
_entity.pdbx_description
1 polymer ?
#
loop_
_entity_poly.entity_id
_entity_poly.type
_entity_poly.pdbx_seq_one_letter_code
_entity_poly.pdbx_strand_id
1 'polypeptide(L)'
;MGTSLFDEFEKTSIAAWKNKIQVDLKGADYNDTLLWKSKENIIVKPFYSHEDRVNLNTDAPKKGFNICQTIFVDDVTIANSLALDALKRGANSIQFKANTKFDYQKLLQNLNLKSVKLYFEISFLDEDFIIEISNYINSENTFFQIDIIGNLAETGNWYYNLTEDFNRLEKIK
;
A
#
# COMPACT_ATOMS: atom_id res chain seq x y z
N MET A 1 41.76 2.60 -2.48
CA MET A 1 40.74 1.64 -2.96
C MET A 1 40.38 0.79 -1.77
N GLY A 2 39.13 0.82 -1.32
CA GLY A 2 38.72 -0.01 -0.19
C GLY A 2 38.64 -1.47 -0.62
N THR A 3 39.28 -2.35 0.13
CA THR A 3 39.14 -3.81 0.01
C THR A 3 37.64 -4.17 0.24
N SER A 4 37.08 -4.96 -0.67
CA SER A 4 35.70 -5.47 -0.47
C SER A 4 35.69 -6.41 0.74
N LEU A 5 34.62 -6.41 1.49
CA LEU A 5 34.44 -7.24 2.70
C LEU A 5 34.62 -8.75 2.41
N PHE A 6 34.47 -9.17 1.17
CA PHE A 6 34.48 -10.57 0.75
C PHE A 6 35.63 -10.94 -0.17
N ASP A 7 36.67 -10.09 -0.28
CA ASP A 7 37.83 -10.35 -1.15
C ASP A 7 38.66 -11.58 -0.74
N GLU A 8 38.50 -12.04 0.51
CA GLU A 8 39.19 -13.23 1.06
C GLU A 8 38.53 -14.55 0.60
N PHE A 9 37.32 -14.49 0.04
CA PHE A 9 36.58 -15.68 -0.35
C PHE A 9 36.75 -15.95 -1.86
N GLU A 10 37.02 -17.20 -2.21
CA GLU A 10 37.02 -17.63 -3.61
C GLU A 10 35.65 -17.48 -4.24
N LYS A 11 35.62 -17.00 -5.48
CA LYS A 11 34.39 -16.86 -6.25
C LYS A 11 33.84 -18.24 -6.61
N THR A 12 32.68 -18.58 -6.07
CA THR A 12 32.02 -19.84 -6.37
C THR A 12 31.04 -19.66 -7.51
N SER A 13 31.09 -20.58 -8.52
CA SER A 13 30.13 -20.57 -9.62
C SER A 13 28.75 -21.09 -9.18
N ILE A 14 27.70 -20.66 -9.88
CA ILE A 14 26.31 -21.14 -9.67
C ILE A 14 26.21 -22.65 -9.84
N ALA A 15 26.92 -23.19 -10.85
CA ALA A 15 27.00 -24.62 -11.09
C ALA A 15 27.64 -25.38 -9.91
N ALA A 16 28.73 -24.86 -9.36
CA ALA A 16 29.37 -25.46 -8.18
C ALA A 16 28.46 -25.45 -6.97
N TRP A 17 27.72 -24.33 -6.75
CA TRP A 17 26.74 -24.22 -5.68
C TRP A 17 25.59 -25.23 -5.85
N LYS A 18 25.03 -25.34 -7.06
CA LYS A 18 23.95 -26.32 -7.35
C LYS A 18 24.43 -27.75 -7.16
N ASN A 19 25.64 -28.09 -7.60
CA ASN A 19 26.25 -29.41 -7.42
C ASN A 19 26.41 -29.74 -5.93
N LYS A 20 26.87 -28.77 -5.12
CA LYS A 20 26.99 -28.95 -3.68
C LYS A 20 25.63 -29.27 -3.04
N ILE A 21 24.59 -28.57 -3.39
CA ILE A 21 23.22 -28.83 -2.93
C ILE A 21 22.79 -30.27 -3.31
N GLN A 22 23.02 -30.68 -4.56
CA GLN A 22 22.65 -32.02 -5.01
C GLN A 22 23.39 -33.13 -4.23
N VAL A 23 24.65 -32.92 -3.92
CA VAL A 23 25.44 -33.86 -3.09
C VAL A 23 24.84 -33.92 -1.67
N ASP A 24 24.49 -32.77 -1.09
CA ASP A 24 23.94 -32.70 0.26
C ASP A 24 22.54 -33.30 0.37
N LEU A 25 21.77 -33.34 -0.72
CA LEU A 25 20.48 -34.01 -0.83
C LEU A 25 20.56 -35.53 -0.81
N LYS A 26 21.79 -36.12 -0.90
CA LYS A 26 22.03 -37.56 -0.80
C LYS A 26 21.14 -38.46 -1.71
N GLY A 27 20.85 -37.95 -2.92
CA GLY A 27 20.06 -38.67 -3.90
C GLY A 27 18.57 -38.31 -3.95
N ALA A 28 18.10 -37.42 -3.10
CA ALA A 28 16.76 -36.84 -3.26
C ALA A 28 16.70 -35.90 -4.47
N ASP A 29 15.58 -35.88 -5.17
CA ASP A 29 15.41 -35.01 -6.33
C ASP A 29 15.37 -33.52 -5.89
N TYR A 30 16.14 -32.68 -6.59
CA TYR A 30 16.25 -31.27 -6.31
C TYR A 30 14.91 -30.53 -6.49
N ASN A 31 14.17 -30.87 -7.55
CA ASN A 31 12.93 -30.18 -7.87
C ASN A 31 11.82 -30.54 -6.88
N ASP A 32 11.74 -31.79 -6.50
CA ASP A 32 10.72 -32.28 -5.58
C ASP A 32 10.97 -31.83 -4.14
N THR A 33 12.25 -31.62 -3.77
CA THR A 33 12.65 -31.32 -2.40
C THR A 33 12.74 -29.81 -2.12
N LEU A 34 13.24 -29.03 -3.07
CA LEU A 34 13.63 -27.63 -2.83
C LEU A 34 12.83 -26.61 -3.63
N LEU A 35 12.15 -26.99 -4.71
CA LEU A 35 11.27 -26.07 -5.41
C LEU A 35 9.93 -25.97 -4.69
N TRP A 36 9.57 -24.76 -4.33
CA TRP A 36 8.25 -24.51 -3.75
C TRP A 36 7.31 -23.92 -4.81
N LYS A 37 6.17 -24.56 -4.99
CA LYS A 37 5.12 -24.07 -5.88
C LYS A 37 4.05 -23.37 -5.05
N SER A 38 3.87 -22.06 -5.28
CA SER A 38 2.83 -21.27 -4.62
C SER A 38 1.42 -21.64 -5.15
N LYS A 39 0.38 -21.19 -4.45
CA LYS A 39 -1.02 -21.37 -4.89
C LYS A 39 -1.32 -20.65 -6.21
N GLU A 40 -0.57 -19.61 -6.53
CA GLU A 40 -0.63 -18.82 -7.78
C GLU A 40 0.15 -19.50 -8.92
N ASN A 41 0.66 -20.73 -8.74
CA ASN A 41 1.51 -21.46 -9.69
C ASN A 41 2.89 -20.82 -9.96
N ILE A 42 3.39 -20.02 -9.04
CA ILE A 42 4.74 -19.47 -9.12
C ILE A 42 5.71 -20.48 -8.52
N ILE A 43 6.77 -20.82 -9.29
CA ILE A 43 7.84 -21.71 -8.80
C ILE A 43 8.92 -20.86 -8.17
N VAL A 44 9.11 -21.05 -6.86
CA VAL A 44 10.16 -20.38 -6.10
C VAL A 44 11.34 -21.32 -5.93
N LYS A 45 12.52 -20.87 -6.37
CA LYS A 45 13.78 -21.63 -6.25
C LYS A 45 14.41 -21.39 -4.87
N PRO A 46 15.23 -22.34 -4.36
CA PRO A 46 15.93 -22.16 -3.07
C PRO A 46 16.97 -21.04 -3.09
N PHE A 47 17.46 -20.64 -4.26
CA PHE A 47 18.31 -19.47 -4.45
C PHE A 47 18.12 -18.89 -5.85
N TYR A 48 18.49 -17.64 -6.01
CA TYR A 48 18.49 -16.89 -7.27
C TYR A 48 19.86 -16.24 -7.49
N SER A 49 20.23 -16.08 -8.74
CA SER A 49 21.48 -15.49 -9.16
C SER A 49 21.27 -14.40 -10.21
N HIS A 50 22.35 -13.78 -10.65
CA HIS A 50 22.28 -12.80 -11.73
C HIS A 50 21.80 -13.42 -13.08
N GLU A 51 22.00 -14.74 -13.29
CA GLU A 51 21.50 -15.46 -14.48
C GLU A 51 19.97 -15.61 -14.48
N ASP A 52 19.35 -15.58 -13.30
CA ASP A 52 17.88 -15.65 -13.16
C ASP A 52 17.23 -14.28 -13.34
N ARG A 53 18.02 -13.22 -13.50
CA ARG A 53 17.50 -11.87 -13.62
C ARG A 53 16.84 -11.67 -14.98
N VAL A 54 15.51 -11.57 -14.97
CA VAL A 54 14.75 -11.11 -16.12
C VAL A 54 14.92 -9.60 -16.22
N ASN A 55 15.44 -9.10 -17.32
CA ASN A 55 15.43 -7.65 -17.60
C ASN A 55 13.97 -7.23 -17.84
N LEU A 56 13.26 -6.94 -16.75
CA LEU A 56 12.00 -6.24 -16.83
C LEU A 56 12.34 -4.78 -17.15
N ASN A 57 11.98 -4.32 -18.33
CA ASN A 57 11.88 -2.89 -18.60
C ASN A 57 10.76 -2.32 -17.72
N THR A 58 11.05 -2.14 -16.45
CA THR A 58 10.18 -1.37 -15.57
C THR A 58 10.47 0.08 -15.87
N ASP A 59 9.60 0.71 -16.62
CA ASP A 59 9.62 2.16 -16.72
C ASP A 59 9.42 2.71 -15.31
N ALA A 60 10.50 3.19 -14.71
CA ALA A 60 10.40 3.92 -13.46
C ALA A 60 9.46 5.12 -13.68
N PRO A 61 8.55 5.40 -12.73
CA PRO A 61 7.61 6.51 -12.89
C PRO A 61 8.38 7.81 -13.14
N LYS A 62 8.18 8.40 -14.31
CA LYS A 62 8.87 9.62 -14.77
C LYS A 62 8.67 10.83 -13.85
N LYS A 63 7.64 10.81 -13.00
CA LYS A 63 7.24 11.91 -12.11
C LYS A 63 7.51 11.65 -10.62
N GLY A 64 8.28 10.64 -10.25
CA GLY A 64 8.50 10.27 -8.86
C GLY A 64 7.28 9.52 -8.27
N PHE A 65 7.25 9.41 -6.94
CA PHE A 65 6.19 8.76 -6.18
C PHE A 65 5.64 9.68 -5.10
N ASN A 66 4.42 9.41 -4.64
CA ASN A 66 3.84 10.13 -3.50
C ASN A 66 4.21 9.40 -2.20
N ILE A 67 4.61 10.17 -1.20
CA ILE A 67 4.81 9.70 0.16
C ILE A 67 3.52 9.98 0.92
N CYS A 68 2.77 8.93 1.25
CA CYS A 68 1.49 9.03 1.92
C CYS A 68 1.63 8.57 3.38
N GLN A 69 1.25 9.45 4.31
CA GLN A 69 1.17 9.11 5.73
C GLN A 69 -0.26 8.78 6.10
N THR A 70 -0.49 7.58 6.65
CA THR A 70 -1.78 7.19 7.22
C THR A 70 -1.89 7.67 8.65
N ILE A 71 -3.02 8.30 8.99
CA ILE A 71 -3.33 8.87 10.31
C ILE A 71 -4.73 8.43 10.71
N PHE A 72 -4.88 7.81 11.88
CA PHE A 72 -6.16 7.48 12.45
C PHE A 72 -6.77 8.70 13.14
N VAL A 73 -8.05 8.99 12.85
CA VAL A 73 -8.77 10.15 13.40
C VAL A 73 -9.61 9.68 14.58
N ASP A 74 -9.00 9.62 15.75
CA ASP A 74 -9.67 9.46 17.05
C ASP A 74 -9.88 10.83 17.72
N ASP A 75 -8.78 11.56 17.92
CA ASP A 75 -8.79 12.98 18.28
C ASP A 75 -8.40 13.83 17.07
N VAL A 76 -9.29 14.73 16.68
CA VAL A 76 -9.12 15.59 15.50
C VAL A 76 -7.94 16.54 15.63
N THR A 77 -7.65 17.05 16.83
CA THR A 77 -6.54 17.98 17.06
C THR A 77 -5.19 17.27 16.94
N ILE A 78 -5.12 16.08 17.50
CA ILE A 78 -3.92 15.23 17.40
C ILE A 78 -3.70 14.81 15.95
N ALA A 79 -4.76 14.35 15.26
CA ALA A 79 -4.68 13.95 13.86
C ALA A 79 -4.24 15.09 12.94
N ASN A 80 -4.74 16.32 13.13
CA ASN A 80 -4.29 17.49 12.41
C ASN A 80 -2.80 17.79 12.67
N SER A 81 -2.36 17.76 13.94
CA SER A 81 -0.97 17.98 14.31
C SER A 81 -0.02 16.95 13.66
N LEU A 82 -0.40 15.68 13.64
CA LEU A 82 0.36 14.61 12.98
C LEU A 82 0.43 14.82 11.47
N ALA A 83 -0.66 15.26 10.83
CA ALA A 83 -0.69 15.55 9.41
C ALA A 83 0.26 16.71 9.04
N LEU A 84 0.25 17.79 9.81
CA LEU A 84 1.15 18.92 9.61
C LEU A 84 2.62 18.52 9.81
N ASP A 85 2.93 17.70 10.82
CA ASP A 85 4.29 17.20 11.06
C ASP A 85 4.75 16.26 9.92
N ALA A 86 3.89 15.37 9.45
CA ALA A 86 4.20 14.48 8.33
C ALA A 86 4.53 15.25 7.04
N LEU A 87 3.72 16.27 6.73
CA LEU A 87 3.96 17.14 5.56
C LEU A 87 5.26 17.93 5.70
N LYS A 88 5.57 18.43 6.89
CA LYS A 88 6.84 19.11 7.18
C LYS A 88 8.04 18.19 7.01
N ARG A 89 7.89 16.90 7.25
CA ARG A 89 8.93 15.87 7.10
C ARG A 89 9.06 15.32 5.68
N GLY A 90 8.23 15.78 4.74
CA GLY A 90 8.36 15.43 3.33
C GLY A 90 7.28 14.52 2.77
N ALA A 91 6.24 14.19 3.56
CA ALA A 91 5.02 13.61 3.00
C ALA A 91 4.36 14.63 2.05
N ASN A 92 3.74 14.14 0.98
CA ASN A 92 2.96 14.97 0.04
C ASN A 92 1.52 14.47 -0.12
N SER A 93 1.19 13.45 0.65
CA SER A 93 -0.15 12.86 0.72
C SER A 93 -0.47 12.46 2.16
N ILE A 94 -1.72 12.59 2.54
CA ILE A 94 -2.22 12.15 3.86
C ILE A 94 -3.44 11.26 3.64
N GLN A 95 -3.46 10.13 4.32
CA GLN A 95 -4.64 9.26 4.41
C GLN A 95 -5.21 9.35 5.82
N PHE A 96 -6.41 9.88 5.93
CA PHE A 96 -7.16 9.90 7.18
C PHE A 96 -8.06 8.66 7.26
N LYS A 97 -7.88 7.87 8.34
CA LYS A 97 -8.72 6.71 8.66
C LYS A 97 -9.69 7.08 9.78
N ALA A 98 -11.00 6.89 9.58
CA ALA A 98 -11.99 7.21 10.61
C ALA A 98 -13.13 6.19 10.66
N ASN A 99 -13.52 5.82 11.87
CA ASN A 99 -14.66 4.92 12.11
C ASN A 99 -15.97 5.66 12.40
N THR A 100 -15.89 6.96 12.69
CA THR A 100 -17.01 7.84 13.01
C THR A 100 -16.86 9.18 12.34
N LYS A 101 -17.95 9.94 12.22
CA LYS A 101 -17.89 11.33 11.75
C LYS A 101 -17.01 12.17 12.64
N PHE A 102 -16.34 13.12 12.05
CA PHE A 102 -15.36 14.01 12.70
C PHE A 102 -15.53 15.46 12.23
N ASP A 103 -15.00 16.40 12.97
CA ASP A 103 -14.93 17.81 12.58
C ASP A 103 -13.84 17.97 11.49
N TYR A 104 -14.26 17.92 10.23
CA TYR A 104 -13.35 18.02 9.10
C TYR A 104 -12.73 19.40 8.95
N GLN A 105 -13.40 20.47 9.38
CA GLN A 105 -12.84 21.84 9.32
C GLN A 105 -11.65 21.96 10.26
N LYS A 106 -11.78 21.41 11.46
CA LYS A 106 -10.69 21.37 12.45
C LYS A 106 -9.57 20.40 12.02
N LEU A 107 -9.93 19.24 11.46
CA LEU A 107 -8.94 18.27 10.95
C LEU A 107 -8.07 18.83 9.85
N LEU A 108 -8.64 19.63 8.94
CA LEU A 108 -7.97 20.18 7.76
C LEU A 108 -7.38 21.57 7.98
N GLN A 109 -7.48 22.09 9.20
CA GLN A 109 -6.98 23.42 9.52
C GLN A 109 -5.48 23.55 9.21
N ASN A 110 -5.10 24.63 8.52
CA ASN A 110 -3.72 24.92 8.12
C ASN A 110 -3.07 23.95 7.13
N LEU A 111 -3.82 22.98 6.56
CA LEU A 111 -3.35 22.15 5.46
C LEU A 111 -3.47 22.90 4.13
N ASN A 112 -2.48 22.77 3.26
CA ASN A 112 -2.57 23.31 1.90
C ASN A 112 -3.37 22.35 1.01
N LEU A 113 -4.70 22.47 1.04
CA LEU A 113 -5.65 21.58 0.37
C LEU A 113 -5.48 21.50 -1.17
N LYS A 114 -4.80 22.50 -1.78
CA LYS A 114 -4.55 22.51 -3.23
C LYS A 114 -3.34 21.69 -3.64
N SER A 115 -2.36 21.52 -2.76
CA SER A 115 -1.09 20.86 -3.08
C SER A 115 -0.95 19.45 -2.48
N VAL A 116 -1.68 19.17 -1.40
CA VAL A 116 -1.64 17.87 -0.70
C VAL A 116 -2.69 16.95 -1.28
N LYS A 117 -2.33 15.69 -1.55
CA LYS A 117 -3.32 14.66 -1.87
C LYS A 117 -3.93 14.13 -0.59
N LEU A 118 -5.24 14.13 -0.52
CA LEU A 118 -6.00 13.68 0.64
C LEU A 118 -6.77 12.42 0.31
N TYR A 119 -6.63 11.41 1.16
CA TYR A 119 -7.38 10.17 1.10
C TYR A 119 -8.18 10.04 2.39
N PHE A 120 -9.47 9.73 2.27
CA PHE A 120 -10.34 9.46 3.40
C PHE A 120 -10.79 8.00 3.33
N GLU A 121 -10.28 7.19 4.24
CA GLU A 121 -10.73 5.82 4.46
C GLU A 121 -11.70 5.83 5.63
N ILE A 122 -13.01 5.73 5.34
CA ILE A 122 -14.06 5.83 6.34
C ILE A 122 -14.86 4.53 6.41
N SER A 123 -15.10 4.06 7.64
CA SER A 123 -15.80 2.80 7.91
C SER A 123 -17.33 2.97 7.99
N PHE A 124 -17.85 4.03 7.38
CA PHE A 124 -19.29 4.33 7.34
C PHE A 124 -19.66 4.97 5.99
N LEU A 125 -20.90 4.81 5.57
CA LEU A 125 -21.43 5.37 4.33
C LEU A 125 -22.43 6.48 4.66
N ASP A 126 -21.99 7.73 4.55
CA ASP A 126 -22.84 8.91 4.77
C ASP A 126 -22.59 9.91 3.64
N GLU A 127 -23.52 9.98 2.70
CA GLU A 127 -23.38 10.77 1.50
C GLU A 127 -23.30 12.27 1.78
N ASP A 128 -24.09 12.77 2.75
CA ASP A 128 -24.11 14.19 3.08
C ASP A 128 -22.78 14.64 3.65
N PHE A 129 -22.22 13.85 4.57
CA PHE A 129 -20.90 14.12 5.16
C PHE A 129 -19.79 14.12 4.13
N ILE A 130 -19.82 13.20 3.17
CA ILE A 130 -18.83 13.11 2.10
C ILE A 130 -18.92 14.31 1.16
N ILE A 131 -20.14 14.69 0.78
CA ILE A 131 -20.41 15.84 -0.08
C ILE A 131 -19.98 17.13 0.61
N GLU A 132 -20.25 17.30 1.91
CA GLU A 132 -19.82 18.45 2.70
C GLU A 132 -18.28 18.59 2.69
N ILE A 133 -17.55 17.50 2.98
CA ILE A 133 -16.08 17.50 2.96
C ILE A 133 -15.57 17.83 1.55
N SER A 134 -16.13 17.18 0.53
CA SER A 134 -15.73 17.39 -0.87
C SER A 134 -15.90 18.85 -1.27
N ASN A 135 -17.03 19.46 -0.95
CA ASN A 135 -17.30 20.87 -1.23
C ASN A 135 -16.36 21.81 -0.43
N TYR A 136 -16.05 21.45 0.81
CA TYR A 136 -15.12 22.25 1.64
C TYR A 136 -13.70 22.25 1.07
N ILE A 137 -13.21 21.08 0.66
CA ILE A 137 -11.86 20.94 0.10
C ILE A 137 -11.79 21.51 -1.31
N ASN A 138 -12.81 21.28 -2.13
CA ASN A 138 -12.92 21.72 -3.53
C ASN A 138 -11.61 21.51 -4.32
N SER A 139 -11.09 20.29 -4.32
CA SER A 139 -9.82 19.93 -4.95
C SER A 139 -9.90 18.56 -5.63
N GLU A 140 -9.37 18.47 -6.85
CA GLU A 140 -9.21 17.20 -7.59
C GLU A 140 -8.23 16.23 -6.92
N ASN A 141 -7.51 16.67 -5.89
CA ASN A 141 -6.54 15.85 -5.14
C ASN A 141 -7.17 15.16 -3.92
N THR A 142 -8.50 15.03 -3.88
CA THR A 142 -9.22 14.41 -2.75
C THR A 142 -9.91 13.13 -3.20
N PHE A 143 -9.72 12.07 -2.42
CA PHE A 143 -10.21 10.73 -2.74
C PHE A 143 -10.88 10.12 -1.52
N PHE A 144 -12.10 9.64 -1.68
CA PHE A 144 -12.81 8.88 -0.67
C PHE A 144 -12.73 7.39 -0.99
N GLN A 145 -12.19 6.62 -0.07
CA GLN A 145 -12.09 5.16 -0.17
C GLN A 145 -13.32 4.55 0.50
N ILE A 146 -14.37 4.38 -0.30
CA ILE A 146 -15.63 3.78 0.11
C ILE A 146 -15.87 2.60 -0.84
N ASP A 147 -15.82 1.40 -0.28
CA ASP A 147 -16.01 0.16 -1.02
C ASP A 147 -17.13 -0.65 -0.37
N ILE A 148 -18.34 -0.55 -0.93
CA ILE A 148 -19.53 -1.26 -0.43
C ILE A 148 -19.41 -2.77 -0.63
N ILE A 149 -18.73 -3.22 -1.68
CA ILE A 149 -18.49 -4.65 -1.95
C ILE A 149 -17.37 -5.18 -1.07
N GLY A 150 -16.28 -4.43 -0.92
CA GLY A 150 -15.18 -4.77 -0.01
C GLY A 150 -15.68 -4.86 1.43
N ASN A 151 -16.50 -3.91 1.90
CA ASN A 151 -17.10 -3.96 3.22
C ASN A 151 -17.94 -5.21 3.42
N LEU A 152 -18.76 -5.58 2.43
CA LEU A 152 -19.55 -6.81 2.47
C LEU A 152 -18.65 -8.06 2.53
N ALA A 153 -17.59 -8.08 1.75
CA ALA A 153 -16.67 -9.23 1.72
C ALA A 153 -15.88 -9.38 3.03
N GLU A 154 -15.49 -8.27 3.65
CA GLU A 154 -14.71 -8.26 4.90
C GLU A 154 -15.58 -8.55 6.13
N THR A 155 -16.75 -7.90 6.23
CA THR A 155 -17.59 -7.93 7.43
C THR A 155 -18.78 -8.88 7.34
N GLY A 156 -19.15 -9.32 6.13
CA GLY A 156 -20.38 -10.07 5.85
C GLY A 156 -21.64 -9.20 5.85
N ASN A 157 -21.53 -7.87 5.98
CA ASN A 157 -22.66 -6.95 6.11
C ASN A 157 -22.56 -5.79 5.13
N TRP A 158 -23.71 -5.32 4.63
CA TRP A 158 -23.84 -4.02 3.99
C TRP A 158 -23.73 -2.92 5.04
N TYR A 159 -23.44 -1.69 4.67
CA TYR A 159 -23.55 -0.54 5.57
C TYR A 159 -25.01 -0.37 6.06
N TYR A 160 -25.96 -0.47 5.13
CA TYR A 160 -27.42 -0.46 5.39
C TYR A 160 -28.07 -1.69 4.76
N ASN A 161 -28.17 -1.73 3.43
CA ASN A 161 -28.61 -2.84 2.60
C ASN A 161 -28.19 -2.60 1.15
N LEU A 162 -28.30 -3.66 0.31
CA LEU A 162 -27.88 -3.61 -1.09
C LEU A 162 -28.38 -2.37 -1.85
N THR A 163 -29.69 -2.12 -1.80
CA THR A 163 -30.34 -1.05 -2.58
C THR A 163 -29.94 0.33 -2.04
N GLU A 164 -29.90 0.48 -0.73
CA GLU A 164 -29.59 1.76 -0.11
C GLU A 164 -28.12 2.14 -0.28
N ASP A 165 -27.19 1.19 -0.13
CA ASP A 165 -25.76 1.44 -0.30
C ASP A 165 -25.46 1.90 -1.74
N PHE A 166 -26.04 1.25 -2.75
CA PHE A 166 -25.91 1.68 -4.14
C PHE A 166 -26.52 3.06 -4.40
N ASN A 167 -27.71 3.33 -3.87
CA ASN A 167 -28.38 4.63 -4.04
C ASN A 167 -27.58 5.77 -3.38
N ARG A 168 -26.96 5.53 -2.21
CA ARG A 168 -26.10 6.52 -1.54
C ARG A 168 -24.80 6.75 -2.31
N LEU A 169 -24.21 5.68 -2.84
CA LEU A 169 -23.00 5.80 -3.64
C LEU A 169 -23.22 6.59 -4.95
N GLU A 170 -24.42 6.45 -5.57
CA GLU A 170 -24.78 7.23 -6.77
C GLU A 170 -24.88 8.73 -6.51
N LYS A 171 -25.26 9.14 -5.29
CA LYS A 171 -25.33 10.57 -4.92
C LYS A 171 -23.96 11.22 -4.71
N ILE A 172 -22.91 10.41 -4.47
CA ILE A 172 -21.55 10.88 -4.20
C ILE A 172 -20.76 11.09 -5.49
N LYS A 173 -21.21 10.59 -6.62
CA LYS A 173 -20.52 10.66 -7.94
C LYS A 173 -20.29 12.07 -8.44
#